data_77f9ade1268264ed2d5d48581ec547e6
#
_entry.id   77f9ade1268264ed2d5d48581ec547e6
#
_cell.length_a   1.000
_cell.length_b   1.000
_cell.length_c   1.000
_cell.angle_alpha   90.00
_cell.angle_beta   90.00
_cell.angle_gamma   90.00
#
_symmetry.space_group_name_H-M   'P 1'
#
loop_
_entity.id
_entity.type
_entity.pdbx_description
1 polymer ?
#
loop_
_entity_poly.entity_id
_entity_poly.type
_entity_poly.pdbx_seq_one_letter_code
_entity_poly.pdbx_strand_id
1 'polypeptide(L)'
;ASSSAEGIYILGSLNVNVVFNTVNLVSTNTNNIGLHLSGGGAIHLLNNNIAVKGGDALYVHSGLSIDQSDFNNFYNANGDVGYWEDEVKTLSDLIAASGKDSNSISEPPYFYNDTSYQSAQVALNNNGSPVSGITTDIEGETRDASNPDIGADEFSPTSQDAGLYALVVPEMPFAAGSLPVK
;
A
#
# COMPACT_ATOMS: atom_id res chain seq x y z
N ALA A 1 11.79 23.35 -4.10
CA ALA A 1 10.53 22.68 -3.74
C ALA A 1 10.45 21.41 -4.60
N SER A 2 10.27 20.25 -3.99
CA SER A 2 9.94 19.03 -4.74
C SER A 2 8.50 19.17 -5.25
N SER A 3 8.26 18.79 -6.51
CA SER A 3 6.90 18.69 -7.04
C SER A 3 6.11 17.62 -6.30
N SER A 4 4.80 17.81 -6.13
CA SER A 4 3.89 16.75 -5.69
C SER A 4 3.80 15.66 -6.76
N ALA A 5 3.49 14.44 -6.33
CA ALA A 5 3.27 13.30 -7.21
C ALA A 5 1.88 12.70 -6.94
N GLU A 6 1.24 12.24 -8.01
CA GLU A 6 0.03 11.42 -7.94
C GLU A 6 0.35 10.04 -8.52
N GLY A 7 0.04 8.98 -7.77
CA GLY A 7 0.28 7.61 -8.23
C GLY A 7 -0.73 7.19 -9.29
N ILE A 8 -2.01 7.20 -8.94
CA ILE A 8 -3.13 6.95 -9.85
C ILE A 8 -4.14 8.08 -9.69
N TYR A 9 -4.52 8.73 -10.79
CA TYR A 9 -5.54 9.77 -10.79
C TYR A 9 -6.69 9.40 -11.71
N ILE A 10 -7.91 9.37 -11.17
CA ILE A 10 -9.14 9.08 -11.90
C ILE A 10 -10.08 10.28 -11.77
N LEU A 11 -10.39 10.88 -12.91
CA LEU A 11 -11.24 12.06 -13.01
C LEU A 11 -12.48 11.78 -13.84
N GLY A 12 -13.67 11.94 -13.25
CA GLY A 12 -14.95 11.93 -13.93
C GLY A 12 -15.28 10.65 -14.71
N SER A 13 -14.62 9.54 -14.36
CA SER A 13 -14.76 8.27 -15.06
C SER A 13 -15.91 7.43 -14.51
N LEU A 14 -16.48 6.56 -15.36
CA LEU A 14 -17.56 5.65 -14.98
C LEU A 14 -17.16 4.19 -15.20
N ASN A 15 -17.62 3.31 -14.31
CA ASN A 15 -17.40 1.86 -14.40
C ASN A 15 -15.91 1.49 -14.45
N VAL A 16 -15.12 2.01 -13.50
CA VAL A 16 -13.69 1.79 -13.43
C VAL A 16 -13.37 0.76 -12.35
N ASN A 17 -12.54 -0.22 -12.69
CA ASN A 17 -11.93 -1.14 -11.74
C ASN A 17 -10.47 -0.75 -11.53
N VAL A 18 -10.12 -0.37 -10.31
CA VAL A 18 -8.74 -0.14 -9.84
C VAL A 18 -8.42 -1.33 -8.95
N VAL A 19 -7.73 -2.30 -9.50
CA VAL A 19 -7.56 -3.59 -8.81
C VAL A 19 -6.13 -4.11 -8.96
N PHE A 20 -5.59 -4.66 -7.90
CA PHE A 20 -4.24 -5.25 -7.85
C PHE A 20 -3.13 -4.28 -8.30
N ASN A 21 -3.23 -3.00 -7.92
CA ASN A 21 -2.15 -2.06 -8.19
C ASN A 21 -1.22 -1.94 -7.00
N THR A 22 0.04 -1.62 -7.27
CA THR A 22 1.01 -1.20 -6.27
C THR A 22 1.49 0.21 -6.60
N VAL A 23 1.37 1.11 -5.63
CA VAL A 23 1.89 2.49 -5.69
C VAL A 23 2.84 2.71 -4.53
N ASN A 24 4.06 3.20 -4.81
CA ASN A 24 5.07 3.53 -3.82
C ASN A 24 5.59 4.96 -4.04
N LEU A 25 5.08 5.92 -3.27
CA LEU A 25 5.53 7.31 -3.31
C LEU A 25 6.50 7.59 -2.17
N VAL A 26 7.79 7.56 -2.48
CA VAL A 26 8.89 7.69 -1.51
C VAL A 26 9.21 9.15 -1.10
N SER A 27 8.64 10.12 -1.78
CA SER A 27 8.78 11.55 -1.44
C SER A 27 7.99 11.89 -0.17
N THR A 28 8.56 12.74 0.69
CA THR A 28 7.90 13.24 1.91
C THR A 28 7.06 14.51 1.68
N ASN A 29 6.76 14.84 0.43
CA ASN A 29 5.93 15.98 0.10
C ASN A 29 4.50 15.74 0.60
N THR A 30 3.97 16.68 1.38
CA THR A 30 2.62 16.57 1.97
C THR A 30 1.48 16.77 0.97
N ASN A 31 1.79 17.08 -0.28
CA ASN A 31 0.81 17.17 -1.37
C ASN A 31 0.87 15.95 -2.32
N ASN A 32 1.57 14.88 -1.93
CA ASN A 32 1.50 13.64 -2.69
C ASN A 32 0.15 12.97 -2.49
N ILE A 33 -0.32 12.27 -3.51
CA ILE A 33 -1.54 11.46 -3.43
C ILE A 33 -1.26 10.10 -4.09
N GLY A 34 -1.44 9.03 -3.33
CA GLY A 34 -1.25 7.67 -3.83
C GLY A 34 -2.32 7.28 -4.85
N LEU A 35 -3.58 7.34 -4.44
CA LEU A 35 -4.76 7.11 -5.28
C LEU A 35 -5.72 8.28 -5.14
N HIS A 36 -5.94 9.01 -6.23
CA HIS A 36 -6.77 10.21 -6.28
C HIS A 36 -8.02 9.97 -7.13
N LEU A 37 -9.19 10.16 -6.52
CA LEU A 37 -10.49 9.99 -7.17
C LEU A 37 -11.29 11.28 -7.10
N SER A 38 -11.72 11.77 -8.25
CA SER A 38 -12.48 13.03 -8.37
C SER A 38 -13.67 12.89 -9.32
N GLY A 39 -14.86 12.78 -8.76
CA GLY A 39 -16.10 12.60 -9.52
C GLY A 39 -16.18 11.21 -10.19
N GLY A 40 -17.17 11.05 -11.06
CA GLY A 40 -17.44 9.78 -11.72
C GLY A 40 -18.42 8.90 -10.94
N GLY A 41 -18.44 7.61 -11.21
CA GLY A 41 -19.29 6.65 -10.52
C GLY A 41 -19.02 5.20 -10.90
N ALA A 42 -19.54 4.28 -10.09
CA ALA A 42 -19.33 2.86 -10.23
C ALA A 42 -17.82 2.50 -10.25
N ILE A 43 -17.05 3.08 -9.34
CA ILE A 43 -15.61 2.77 -9.18
C ILE A 43 -15.46 1.66 -8.15
N HIS A 44 -14.65 0.66 -8.49
CA HIS A 44 -14.32 -0.46 -7.61
C HIS A 44 -12.84 -0.43 -7.31
N LEU A 45 -12.49 -0.42 -6.02
CA LEU A 45 -11.13 -0.43 -5.49
C LEU A 45 -10.92 -1.73 -4.72
N LEU A 46 -10.16 -2.66 -5.29
CA LEU A 46 -9.91 -3.97 -4.66
C LEU A 46 -8.44 -4.35 -4.73
N ASN A 47 -7.93 -4.87 -3.64
CA ASN A 47 -6.59 -5.46 -3.58
C ASN A 47 -5.46 -4.50 -3.98
N ASN A 48 -5.59 -3.21 -3.73
CA ASN A 48 -4.53 -2.25 -4.06
C ASN A 48 -3.57 -2.06 -2.88
N ASN A 49 -2.28 -2.00 -3.16
CA ASN A 49 -1.24 -1.67 -2.19
C ASN A 49 -0.74 -0.25 -2.45
N ILE A 50 -1.28 0.72 -1.72
CA ILE A 50 -1.00 2.13 -1.90
C ILE A 50 -0.21 2.66 -0.70
N ALA A 51 1.07 2.94 -0.92
CA ALA A 51 1.98 3.43 0.11
C ALA A 51 2.57 4.79 -0.23
N VAL A 52 2.55 5.69 0.73
CA VAL A 52 3.12 7.03 0.61
C VAL A 52 3.98 7.34 1.85
N LYS A 53 5.00 8.18 1.68
CA LYS A 53 5.80 8.71 2.81
C LYS A 53 5.35 10.10 3.26
N GLY A 54 4.41 10.73 2.56
CA GLY A 54 3.81 12.00 2.89
C GLY A 54 2.64 12.30 1.96
N GLY A 55 1.72 13.12 2.38
CA GLY A 55 0.44 13.37 1.70
C GLY A 55 -0.60 12.30 2.04
N ASP A 56 -1.43 11.93 1.10
CA ASP A 56 -2.55 11.01 1.28
C ASP A 56 -2.34 9.70 0.53
N ALA A 57 -2.55 8.55 1.18
CA ALA A 57 -2.59 7.28 0.48
C ALA A 57 -3.85 7.20 -0.41
N LEU A 58 -4.99 7.65 0.11
CA LEU A 58 -6.25 7.72 -0.62
C LEU A 58 -6.83 9.14 -0.53
N TYR A 59 -7.24 9.70 -1.67
CA TYR A 59 -7.96 10.98 -1.73
C TYR A 59 -9.23 10.83 -2.56
N VAL A 60 -10.38 11.01 -1.92
CA VAL A 60 -11.70 10.89 -2.53
C VAL A 60 -12.46 12.20 -2.40
N HIS A 61 -12.65 12.89 -3.52
CA HIS A 61 -13.42 14.14 -3.57
C HIS A 61 -14.93 13.94 -3.36
N SER A 62 -15.44 12.78 -3.77
CA SER A 62 -16.85 12.43 -3.59
C SER A 62 -16.97 10.94 -3.30
N GLY A 63 -17.46 10.59 -2.12
CA GLY A 63 -17.74 9.21 -1.72
C GLY A 63 -18.76 8.51 -2.60
N LEU A 64 -19.60 9.25 -3.30
CA LEU A 64 -20.58 8.70 -4.26
C LEU A 64 -19.94 8.11 -5.52
N SER A 65 -18.68 8.39 -5.79
CA SER A 65 -17.95 7.83 -6.94
C SER A 65 -17.51 6.39 -6.75
N ILE A 66 -17.59 5.85 -5.52
CA ILE A 66 -17.07 4.52 -5.20
C ILE A 66 -18.21 3.58 -4.80
N ASP A 67 -18.44 2.55 -5.61
CA ASP A 67 -19.43 1.51 -5.32
C ASP A 67 -18.86 0.46 -4.35
N GLN A 68 -17.62 0.08 -4.56
CA GLN A 68 -16.92 -0.90 -3.71
C GLN A 68 -15.48 -0.46 -3.44
N SER A 69 -15.08 -0.55 -2.17
CA SER A 69 -13.68 -0.46 -1.76
C SER A 69 -13.47 -1.48 -0.64
N ASP A 70 -12.54 -2.41 -0.83
CA ASP A 70 -12.20 -3.42 0.17
C ASP A 70 -10.89 -4.16 -0.17
N PHE A 71 -10.31 -4.85 0.81
CA PHE A 71 -9.06 -5.60 0.65
C PHE A 71 -7.89 -4.74 0.12
N ASN A 72 -7.86 -3.47 0.47
CA ASN A 72 -6.78 -2.56 0.09
C ASN A 72 -5.79 -2.39 1.23
N ASN A 73 -4.56 -2.04 0.92
CA ASN A 73 -3.61 -1.47 1.86
C ASN A 73 -3.47 0.03 1.57
N PHE A 74 -3.91 0.86 2.50
CA PHE A 74 -3.72 2.31 2.45
C PHE A 74 -2.76 2.73 3.56
N TYR A 75 -1.49 2.90 3.21
CA TYR A 75 -0.43 3.17 4.16
C TYR A 75 0.23 4.53 3.93
N ASN A 76 0.33 5.32 5.01
CA ASN A 76 1.12 6.54 5.05
C ASN A 76 2.14 6.47 6.18
N ALA A 77 3.42 6.59 5.86
CA ALA A 77 4.50 6.48 6.83
C ALA A 77 4.58 7.66 7.81
N ASN A 78 4.08 8.84 7.45
CA ASN A 78 4.29 10.09 8.20
C ASN A 78 3.01 10.93 8.39
N GLY A 79 1.84 10.33 8.25
CA GLY A 79 0.63 11.14 8.34
C GLY A 79 -0.65 10.32 8.33
N ASP A 80 -1.70 11.00 7.97
CA ASP A 80 -3.05 10.48 7.91
C ASP A 80 -3.21 9.52 6.73
N VAL A 81 -4.16 8.58 6.82
CA VAL A 81 -4.44 7.62 5.76
C VAL A 81 -4.90 8.33 4.48
N GLY A 82 -5.67 9.42 4.63
CA GLY A 82 -6.06 10.20 3.48
C GLY A 82 -7.25 11.12 3.70
N TYR A 83 -8.00 11.35 2.62
CA TYR A 83 -9.13 12.24 2.56
C TYR A 83 -10.34 11.51 1.93
N TRP A 84 -11.48 11.49 2.64
CA TRP A 84 -12.76 10.98 2.15
C TRP A 84 -13.85 12.01 2.46
N GLU A 85 -14.03 12.99 1.59
CA GLU A 85 -14.87 14.19 1.81
C GLU A 85 -14.48 15.04 3.02
N ASP A 86 -13.66 14.50 3.93
CA ASP A 86 -13.00 15.14 5.06
C ASP A 86 -11.73 14.34 5.40
N GLU A 87 -10.91 14.86 6.30
CA GLU A 87 -9.63 14.24 6.70
C GLU A 87 -9.88 12.93 7.47
N VAL A 88 -9.25 11.85 7.04
CA VAL A 88 -9.32 10.53 7.67
C VAL A 88 -7.92 10.09 8.16
N LYS A 89 -7.73 10.09 9.47
CA LYS A 89 -6.42 9.88 10.09
C LYS A 89 -6.01 8.42 10.12
N THR A 90 -6.97 7.56 10.35
CA THR A 90 -6.75 6.13 10.51
C THR A 90 -7.63 5.33 9.56
N LEU A 91 -7.30 4.06 9.37
CA LEU A 91 -8.16 3.15 8.62
C LEU A 91 -9.55 3.04 9.27
N SER A 92 -9.64 3.08 10.60
CA SER A 92 -10.94 3.06 11.30
C SER A 92 -11.79 4.29 10.96
N ASP A 93 -11.17 5.47 10.82
CA ASP A 93 -11.88 6.69 10.40
C ASP A 93 -12.34 6.56 8.94
N LEU A 94 -11.52 5.99 8.05
CA LEU A 94 -11.90 5.71 6.68
C LEU A 94 -13.11 4.76 6.60
N ILE A 95 -13.08 3.66 7.36
CA ILE A 95 -14.19 2.71 7.44
C ILE A 95 -15.46 3.39 7.93
N ALA A 96 -15.36 4.23 8.95
CA ALA A 96 -16.50 4.95 9.50
C ALA A 96 -17.08 5.98 8.52
N ALA A 97 -16.22 6.70 7.78
CA ALA A 97 -16.64 7.71 6.82
C ALA A 97 -17.23 7.09 5.54
N SER A 98 -16.61 6.03 5.03
CA SER A 98 -16.98 5.40 3.76
C SER A 98 -18.07 4.33 3.86
N GLY A 99 -18.16 3.66 5.01
CA GLY A 99 -18.92 2.41 5.17
C GLY A 99 -18.32 1.24 4.36
N LYS A 100 -17.05 1.33 3.97
CA LYS A 100 -16.31 0.38 3.12
C LYS A 100 -15.03 -0.05 3.81
N ASP A 101 -14.17 -0.78 3.11
CA ASP A 101 -12.80 -1.13 3.55
C ASP A 101 -12.72 -1.94 4.86
N SER A 102 -13.77 -2.73 5.16
CA SER A 102 -13.81 -3.53 6.40
C SER A 102 -12.75 -4.65 6.46
N ASN A 103 -12.24 -5.09 5.29
CA ASN A 103 -11.17 -6.06 5.16
C ASN A 103 -9.87 -5.42 4.64
N SER A 104 -9.81 -4.09 4.55
CA SER A 104 -8.59 -3.36 4.19
C SER A 104 -7.65 -3.25 5.39
N ILE A 105 -6.38 -2.96 5.11
CA ILE A 105 -5.33 -2.80 6.11
C ILE A 105 -4.59 -1.48 5.93
N SER A 106 -3.77 -1.11 6.92
CA SER A 106 -2.86 0.04 6.84
C SER A 106 -1.51 -0.36 7.42
N GLU A 107 -0.76 -1.15 6.66
CA GLU A 107 0.50 -1.75 7.07
C GLU A 107 1.66 -1.31 6.16
N PRO A 108 2.87 -1.08 6.72
CA PRO A 108 4.03 -0.75 5.90
C PRO A 108 4.35 -1.91 4.95
N PRO A 109 4.40 -1.69 3.63
CA PRO A 109 4.54 -2.79 2.67
C PRO A 109 5.93 -3.43 2.66
N TYR A 110 6.95 -2.82 3.28
CA TYR A 110 8.34 -3.30 3.29
C TYR A 110 8.86 -3.65 1.89
N PHE A 111 8.74 -2.71 0.96
CA PHE A 111 9.29 -2.89 -0.39
C PHE A 111 10.81 -3.15 -0.34
N TYR A 112 11.31 -4.02 -1.19
CA TYR A 112 12.73 -4.36 -1.24
C TYR A 112 13.64 -3.16 -1.53
N ASN A 113 13.13 -2.15 -2.24
CA ASN A 113 13.78 -0.85 -2.46
C ASN A 113 12.76 0.19 -2.92
N ASP A 114 13.18 1.44 -3.07
CA ASP A 114 12.31 2.57 -3.42
C ASP A 114 11.65 2.49 -4.81
N THR A 115 12.13 1.62 -5.69
CA THR A 115 11.60 1.41 -7.05
C THR A 115 10.93 0.05 -7.22
N SER A 116 10.89 -0.77 -6.18
CA SER A 116 10.25 -2.09 -6.21
C SER A 116 8.74 -1.98 -6.01
N TYR A 117 8.01 -2.83 -6.68
CA TYR A 117 6.61 -3.12 -6.40
C TYR A 117 6.44 -4.39 -5.53
N GLN A 118 7.50 -5.17 -5.37
CA GLN A 118 7.53 -6.38 -4.57
C GLN A 118 7.59 -6.04 -3.08
N SER A 119 6.73 -6.68 -2.31
CA SER A 119 6.56 -6.48 -0.88
C SER A 119 7.12 -7.67 -0.08
N ALA A 120 7.57 -7.40 1.14
CA ALA A 120 7.88 -8.43 2.14
C ALA A 120 6.89 -8.43 3.32
N GLN A 121 5.81 -7.64 3.25
CA GLN A 121 4.82 -7.54 4.32
C GLN A 121 3.89 -8.77 4.34
N VAL A 122 4.00 -9.57 5.39
CA VAL A 122 3.19 -10.80 5.57
C VAL A 122 1.69 -10.51 5.57
N ALA A 123 1.26 -9.35 6.06
CA ALA A 123 -0.15 -8.98 6.11
C ALA A 123 -0.77 -8.72 4.71
N LEU A 124 0.04 -8.59 3.67
CA LEU A 124 -0.45 -8.47 2.29
C LEU A 124 -0.58 -9.83 1.60
N ASN A 125 0.17 -10.83 2.08
CA ASN A 125 0.20 -12.17 1.49
C ASN A 125 -1.09 -12.95 1.82
N ASN A 126 -1.72 -13.52 0.81
CA ASN A 126 -2.96 -14.30 0.92
C ASN A 126 -4.11 -13.57 1.64
N ASN A 127 -4.16 -12.25 1.54
CA ASN A 127 -5.15 -11.45 2.26
C ASN A 127 -6.04 -10.59 1.34
N GLY A 128 -5.99 -10.82 0.04
CA GLY A 128 -6.86 -10.20 -0.95
C GLY A 128 -8.10 -11.03 -1.27
N SER A 129 -8.90 -10.54 -2.20
CA SER A 129 -10.11 -11.19 -2.69
C SER A 129 -10.00 -11.47 -4.20
N PRO A 130 -10.42 -12.64 -4.68
CA PRO A 130 -10.37 -12.94 -6.11
C PRO A 130 -11.18 -11.96 -6.94
N VAL A 131 -10.62 -11.53 -8.08
CA VAL A 131 -11.30 -10.69 -9.06
C VAL A 131 -11.46 -11.48 -10.36
N SER A 132 -12.70 -11.60 -10.82
CA SER A 132 -13.02 -12.39 -12.01
C SER A 132 -12.25 -11.89 -13.24
N GLY A 133 -11.57 -12.81 -13.93
CA GLY A 133 -10.81 -12.52 -15.14
C GLY A 133 -9.36 -12.05 -14.88
N ILE A 134 -8.93 -11.87 -13.62
CA ILE A 134 -7.55 -11.56 -13.26
C ILE A 134 -6.96 -12.75 -12.51
N THR A 135 -6.22 -13.58 -13.22
CA THR A 135 -5.69 -14.85 -12.69
C THR A 135 -4.16 -14.88 -12.61
N THR A 136 -3.52 -13.84 -13.10
CA THR A 136 -2.06 -13.70 -13.04
C THR A 136 -1.70 -12.32 -12.49
N ASP A 137 -0.52 -12.23 -11.93
CA ASP A 137 0.07 -11.00 -11.42
C ASP A 137 0.84 -10.23 -12.52
N ILE A 138 1.60 -9.19 -12.13
CA ILE A 138 2.37 -8.34 -13.05
C ILE A 138 3.54 -9.08 -13.72
N GLU A 139 4.07 -10.14 -13.11
CA GLU A 139 5.16 -10.97 -13.64
C GLU A 139 4.64 -12.18 -14.43
N GLY A 140 3.33 -12.41 -14.43
CA GLY A 140 2.67 -13.54 -15.09
C GLY A 140 2.56 -14.78 -14.19
N GLU A 141 2.87 -14.67 -12.91
CA GLU A 141 2.67 -15.74 -11.93
C GLU A 141 1.17 -15.91 -11.63
N THR A 142 0.78 -17.14 -11.31
CA THR A 142 -0.64 -17.44 -11.05
C THR A 142 -1.04 -16.93 -9.67
N ARG A 143 -2.07 -16.08 -9.61
CA ARG A 143 -2.65 -15.64 -8.34
C ARG A 143 -3.39 -16.77 -7.64
N ASP A 144 -3.33 -16.79 -6.30
CA ASP A 144 -4.15 -17.71 -5.53
C ASP A 144 -5.64 -17.51 -5.85
N ALA A 145 -6.33 -18.61 -6.17
CA ALA A 145 -7.70 -18.56 -6.63
C ALA A 145 -8.73 -18.22 -5.53
N SER A 146 -8.31 -18.29 -4.25
CA SER A 146 -9.17 -18.07 -3.09
C SER A 146 -8.76 -16.83 -2.30
N ASN A 147 -7.46 -16.63 -2.13
CA ASN A 147 -6.88 -15.56 -1.33
C ASN A 147 -5.63 -15.01 -2.02
N PRO A 148 -5.77 -14.23 -3.10
CA PRO A 148 -4.63 -13.62 -3.76
C PRO A 148 -3.97 -12.58 -2.85
N ASP A 149 -2.76 -12.16 -3.18
CA ASP A 149 -2.06 -11.11 -2.47
C ASP A 149 -2.65 -9.72 -2.76
N ILE A 150 -2.52 -8.82 -1.80
CA ILE A 150 -2.85 -7.41 -1.98
C ILE A 150 -1.69 -6.72 -2.71
N GLY A 151 -1.97 -6.17 -3.89
CA GLY A 151 -0.98 -5.49 -4.73
C GLY A 151 -0.77 -6.13 -6.09
N ALA A 152 0.22 -5.60 -6.82
CA ALA A 152 0.49 -6.01 -8.21
C ALA A 152 1.17 -7.37 -8.32
N ASP A 153 1.88 -7.79 -7.28
CA ASP A 153 2.71 -8.98 -7.21
C ASP A 153 2.06 -10.06 -6.36
N GLU A 154 2.19 -11.32 -6.75
CA GLU A 154 1.85 -12.50 -5.97
C GLU A 154 3.14 -13.06 -5.38
N PHE A 155 3.33 -12.98 -4.07
CA PHE A 155 4.61 -13.27 -3.45
C PHE A 155 4.51 -14.25 -2.29
N SER A 156 5.59 -14.90 -1.97
CA SER A 156 5.69 -15.77 -0.80
C SER A 156 6.72 -15.19 0.16
N PRO A 157 6.29 -14.53 1.25
CA PRO A 157 7.23 -13.99 2.21
C PRO A 157 8.01 -15.14 2.85
N THR A 158 9.34 -15.09 2.76
CA THR A 158 10.19 -16.09 3.40
C THR A 158 10.12 -15.91 4.91
N SER A 159 9.56 -16.87 5.62
CA SER A 159 9.43 -16.88 7.08
C SER A 159 10.78 -16.94 7.85
N GLN A 160 11.89 -16.86 7.16
CA GLN A 160 13.23 -17.04 7.70
C GLN A 160 14.27 -16.04 7.16
N ASP A 161 13.86 -14.85 6.78
CA ASP A 161 14.84 -13.81 6.50
C ASP A 161 15.29 -13.14 7.82
N ALA A 162 16.26 -13.78 8.46
CA ALA A 162 17.05 -13.14 9.52
C ALA A 162 18.02 -12.14 8.86
N GLY A 163 17.47 -11.09 8.25
CA GLY A 163 18.27 -10.00 7.73
C GLY A 163 18.98 -9.30 8.89
N LEU A 164 20.29 -9.09 8.74
CA LEU A 164 21.05 -8.25 9.66
C LEU A 164 20.56 -6.81 9.46
N TYR A 165 19.58 -6.39 10.26
CA TYR A 165 18.94 -5.07 10.15
C TYR A 165 19.90 -3.92 10.48
N ALA A 166 20.86 -4.15 11.36
CA ALA A 166 21.93 -3.20 11.63
C ALA A 166 23.16 -3.92 12.18
N LEU A 167 24.30 -3.65 11.59
CA LEU A 167 25.57 -3.94 12.23
C LEU A 167 25.88 -2.81 13.21
N VAL A 168 25.60 -3.01 14.49
CA VAL A 168 26.13 -2.12 15.53
C VAL A 168 27.63 -2.36 15.61
N VAL A 169 28.39 -1.63 14.84
CA VAL A 169 29.84 -1.69 14.84
C VAL A 169 30.30 -1.06 16.15
N PRO A 170 31.10 -1.75 16.98
CA PRO A 170 31.75 -1.09 18.11
C PRO A 170 32.57 0.08 17.56
N GLU A 171 32.49 1.25 18.21
CA GLU A 171 33.31 2.40 17.83
C GLU A 171 34.81 2.03 17.86
N MET A 172 35.51 2.33 16.79
CA MET A 172 36.97 2.15 16.72
C MET A 172 37.67 3.25 17.53
N PRO A 173 38.80 2.96 18.18
CA PRO A 173 39.56 1.69 18.19
C PRO A 173 39.13 0.78 19.35
N PHE A 174 38.91 -0.48 19.09
CA PHE A 174 38.80 -1.50 20.14
C PHE A 174 40.10 -2.29 20.24
N ALA A 175 40.49 -2.64 21.48
CA ALA A 175 41.65 -3.46 21.71
C ALA A 175 41.46 -4.87 21.14
N ALA A 176 42.56 -5.48 20.67
CA ALA A 176 42.52 -6.87 20.21
C ALA A 176 42.06 -7.78 21.35
N GLY A 177 40.94 -8.42 21.20
CA GLY A 177 40.33 -9.33 22.16
C GLY A 177 39.05 -9.94 21.61
N SER A 178 38.59 -11.04 22.19
CA SER A 178 37.30 -11.64 21.81
C SER A 178 36.16 -10.86 22.45
N LEU A 179 35.22 -10.35 21.66
CA LEU A 179 33.97 -9.77 22.15
C LEU A 179 32.89 -10.86 22.18
N PRO A 180 32.10 -10.95 23.26
CA PRO A 180 30.97 -11.87 23.26
C PRO A 180 29.90 -11.41 22.27
N VAL A 181 29.46 -12.31 21.43
CA VAL A 181 28.29 -12.12 20.58
C VAL A 181 27.05 -12.32 21.48
N LYS A 182 26.17 -11.32 21.51
CA LYS A 182 24.88 -11.40 22.19
C LYS A 182 23.79 -11.75 21.18
#